data_c8e71e3f91736dbfa45b62e59a02cf31
#
_entry.id   c8e71e3f91736dbfa45b62e59a02cf31
#
_cell.length_a   1.000
_cell.length_b   1.000
_cell.length_c   1.000
_cell.angle_alpha   90.00
_cell.angle_beta   90.00
_cell.angle_gamma   90.00
#
_symmetry.space_group_name_H-M   'P 1'
#
loop_
_entity.id
_entity.type
_entity.pdbx_description
1 polymer ?
#
loop_
_entity_poly.entity_id
_entity_poly.type
_entity_poly.pdbx_seq_one_letter_code
_entity_poly.pdbx_strand_id
1 'polypeptide(L)'
;FVVTLGEITDPKAFSDQVSAIIGAHDILRLKGFAAVSGKPMRLTLQAVGPRVETYFDQPFGAGARATRLVVIGQAGLDHAAIEAALRSCAAVQ
;
A
#
# COMPACT_ATOMS: atom_id res chain seq x y z
N PHE A 1 -7.20 -6.53 -7.83
CA PHE A 1 -8.23 -5.75 -7.13
C PHE A 1 -7.60 -4.52 -6.46
N VAL A 2 -8.44 -3.60 -6.02
CA VAL A 2 -8.02 -2.33 -5.45
C VAL A 2 -8.37 -2.29 -3.97
N VAL A 3 -7.42 -1.82 -3.16
CA VAL A 3 -7.65 -1.59 -1.73
C VAL A 3 -7.48 -0.11 -1.45
N THR A 4 -8.48 0.50 -0.80
CA THR A 4 -8.44 1.90 -0.42
C THR A 4 -8.33 2.01 1.10
N LEU A 5 -7.37 2.80 1.55
CA LEU A 5 -7.08 3.00 2.98
C LEU A 5 -7.02 4.49 3.27
N GLY A 6 -7.03 4.84 4.56
CA GLY A 6 -6.78 6.21 4.99
C GLY A 6 -5.31 6.59 4.93
N GLU A 7 -4.95 7.67 5.63
CA GLU A 7 -3.55 8.09 5.71
C GLU A 7 -2.73 7.13 6.54
N ILE A 8 -1.44 6.98 6.17
CA ILE A 8 -0.47 6.24 6.96
C ILE A 8 0.47 7.23 7.67
N THR A 9 1.13 6.80 8.73
CA THR A 9 2.01 7.68 9.51
C THR A 9 3.49 7.38 9.32
N ASP A 10 3.86 6.12 9.09
CA ASP A 10 5.26 5.70 8.96
C ASP A 10 5.46 4.95 7.64
N PRO A 11 6.00 5.63 6.61
CA PRO A 11 6.19 5.00 5.30
C PRO A 11 7.09 3.77 5.33
N LYS A 12 8.16 3.79 6.12
CA LYS A 12 9.08 2.66 6.18
C LYS A 12 8.43 1.43 6.81
N ALA A 13 7.75 1.62 7.93
CA ALA A 13 7.05 0.51 8.59
C ALA A 13 5.94 -0.04 7.70
N PHE A 14 5.21 0.84 7.02
CA PHE A 14 4.17 0.41 6.08
C PHE A 14 4.77 -0.40 4.93
N SER A 15 5.87 0.06 4.36
CA SER A 15 6.57 -0.64 3.28
C SER A 15 7.03 -2.03 3.73
N ASP A 16 7.61 -2.14 4.91
CA ASP A 16 8.06 -3.43 5.46
C ASP A 16 6.88 -4.39 5.66
N GLN A 17 5.76 -3.90 6.15
CA GLN A 17 4.57 -4.71 6.36
C GLN A 17 3.93 -5.14 5.05
N VAL A 18 3.92 -4.25 4.04
CA VAL A 18 3.45 -4.59 2.69
C VAL A 18 4.30 -5.72 2.09
N SER A 19 5.61 -5.66 2.26
CA SER A 19 6.51 -6.71 1.79
C SER A 19 6.17 -8.07 2.43
N ALA A 20 5.90 -8.07 3.73
CA ALA A 20 5.52 -9.29 4.44
C ALA A 20 4.18 -9.85 3.94
N ILE A 21 3.21 -8.98 3.68
CA ILE A 21 1.90 -9.38 3.16
C ILE A 21 2.05 -9.98 1.75
N ILE A 22 2.87 -9.38 0.91
CA ILE A 22 3.14 -9.90 -0.43
C ILE A 22 3.68 -11.32 -0.35
N GLY A 23 4.65 -11.57 0.53
CA GLY A 23 5.22 -12.89 0.70
C GLY A 23 4.23 -13.90 1.27
N ALA A 24 3.38 -13.48 2.21
CA ALA A 24 2.42 -14.36 2.85
C ALA A 24 1.25 -14.78 1.96
N HIS A 25 0.90 -13.95 0.96
CA HIS A 25 -0.29 -14.16 0.14
C HIS A 25 0.02 -14.41 -1.35
N ASP A 26 1.27 -14.62 -1.70
CA ASP A 26 1.70 -14.88 -3.09
C ASP A 26 1.25 -13.79 -4.07
N ILE A 27 1.33 -12.54 -3.64
CA ILE A 27 1.03 -11.40 -4.50
C ILE A 27 2.19 -11.23 -5.48
N LEU A 28 1.88 -11.13 -6.78
CA LEU A 28 2.90 -10.96 -7.81
C LEU A 28 3.36 -9.52 -7.93
N ARG A 29 2.42 -8.58 -7.91
CA ARG A 29 2.70 -7.16 -8.01
C ARG A 29 1.73 -6.36 -7.17
N LEU A 30 2.21 -5.23 -6.67
CA LEU A 30 1.39 -4.27 -5.98
C LEU A 30 1.88 -2.89 -6.35
N LYS A 31 0.97 -1.98 -6.69
CA LYS A 31 1.36 -0.61 -6.99
C LYS A 31 0.25 0.34 -6.58
N GLY A 32 0.63 1.58 -6.34
CA GLY A 32 -0.32 2.60 -5.99
C GLY A 32 0.38 3.75 -5.29
N PHE A 33 -0.39 4.50 -4.55
CA PHE A 33 0.16 5.61 -3.79
C PHE A 33 -0.52 5.71 -2.43
N ALA A 34 0.23 6.27 -1.49
CA ALA A 34 -0.21 6.40 -0.11
C ALA A 34 -0.23 7.87 0.30
N ALA A 35 -1.21 8.22 1.11
CA ALA A 35 -1.24 9.50 1.78
C ALA A 35 -0.53 9.35 3.12
N VAL A 36 0.56 10.09 3.28
CA VAL A 36 1.34 10.07 4.53
C VAL A 36 0.91 11.24 5.38
N SER A 37 0.53 10.97 6.62
CA SER A 37 0.07 11.98 7.56
C SER A 37 1.13 13.07 7.73
N GLY A 38 0.74 14.32 7.56
CA GLY A 38 1.65 15.46 7.71
C GLY A 38 2.52 15.75 6.49
N LYS A 39 2.38 14.98 5.40
CA LYS A 39 3.16 15.20 4.18
C LYS A 39 2.23 15.60 3.03
N PRO A 40 2.54 16.68 2.29
CA PRO A 40 1.71 17.09 1.15
C PRO A 40 1.93 16.25 -0.09
N MET A 41 3.08 15.58 -0.20
CA MET A 41 3.42 14.75 -1.36
C MET A 41 2.85 13.35 -1.19
N ARG A 42 2.42 12.75 -2.29
CA ARG A 42 2.00 11.36 -2.25
C ARG A 42 3.20 10.43 -2.33
N LEU A 43 3.11 9.33 -1.61
CA LEU A 43 4.14 8.29 -1.61
C LEU A 43 3.74 7.24 -2.62
N THR A 44 4.52 7.09 -3.68
CA THR A 44 4.29 6.04 -4.67
C THR A 44 4.92 4.75 -4.18
N LEU A 45 4.14 3.66 -4.26
CA LEU A 45 4.61 2.31 -3.95
C LEU A 45 4.59 1.46 -5.20
N GLN A 46 5.67 0.72 -5.42
CA GLN A 46 5.76 -0.28 -6.49
C GLN A 46 6.42 -1.52 -5.92
N ALA A 47 5.82 -2.68 -6.16
CA ALA A 47 6.38 -3.93 -5.67
C ALA A 47 6.32 -5.01 -6.75
N VAL A 48 7.42 -5.74 -6.89
CA VAL A 48 7.50 -6.94 -7.71
C VAL A 48 7.92 -8.06 -6.77
N GLY A 49 7.02 -9.00 -6.49
CA GLY A 49 7.22 -9.94 -5.41
C GLY A 49 7.41 -9.16 -4.09
N PRO A 50 8.23 -9.64 -3.15
CA PRO A 50 8.41 -8.98 -1.87
C PRO A 50 9.28 -7.72 -1.93
N ARG A 51 9.78 -7.35 -3.10
CA ARG A 51 10.65 -6.20 -3.28
C ARG A 51 9.80 -4.95 -3.43
N VAL A 52 9.78 -4.11 -2.42
CA VAL A 52 8.96 -2.89 -2.38
C VAL A 52 9.85 -1.67 -2.54
N GLU A 53 9.50 -0.81 -3.48
CA GLU A 53 10.17 0.48 -3.69
C GLU A 53 9.18 1.60 -3.42
N THR A 54 9.64 2.67 -2.76
CA THR A 54 8.80 3.82 -2.43
C THR A 54 9.53 5.11 -2.73
N TYR A 55 8.78 6.12 -3.20
CA TYR A 55 9.30 7.47 -3.41
C TYR A 55 8.16 8.47 -3.44
N PHE A 56 8.44 9.72 -3.04
CA PHE A 56 7.49 10.80 -3.18
C PHE A 56 7.58 11.35 -4.60
N ASP A 57 6.44 11.43 -5.31
CA ASP A 57 6.47 11.83 -6.71
C ASP A 57 5.82 13.19 -6.99
N GLN A 58 4.67 13.48 -6.39
CA GLN A 58 3.97 14.73 -6.66
C GLN A 58 2.97 15.04 -5.52
N PRO A 59 2.51 16.29 -5.40
CA PRO A 59 1.46 16.61 -4.43
C PRO A 59 0.14 15.91 -4.77
N PHE A 60 -0.69 15.66 -3.74
CA PHE A 60 -2.02 15.10 -3.95
C PHE A 60 -2.94 16.06 -4.73
N GLY A 61 -2.70 17.34 -4.63
CA GLY A 61 -3.58 18.34 -5.21
C GLY A 61 -4.82 18.55 -4.34
N ALA A 62 -5.93 18.92 -4.97
CA ALA A 62 -7.16 19.31 -4.26
C ALA A 62 -8.07 18.13 -3.88
N GLY A 63 -7.72 16.91 -4.26
CA GLY A 63 -8.55 15.74 -3.99
C GLY A 63 -8.44 15.24 -2.56
N ALA A 64 -9.27 14.27 -2.22
CA ALA A 64 -9.22 13.60 -0.93
C ALA A 64 -7.89 12.85 -0.76
N ARG A 65 -7.34 12.91 0.43
CA ARG A 65 -6.10 12.22 0.75
C ARG A 65 -6.43 10.79 1.20
N ALA A 66 -6.08 9.83 0.37
CA ALA A 66 -6.31 8.42 0.66
C ALA A 66 -5.21 7.57 0.06
N THR A 67 -4.96 6.43 0.67
CA THR A 67 -4.05 5.42 0.15
C THR A 67 -4.83 4.49 -0.77
N ARG A 68 -4.30 4.25 -1.96
CA ARG A 68 -4.96 3.39 -2.95
C ARG A 68 -3.92 2.46 -3.56
N LEU A 69 -4.14 1.16 -3.39
CA LEU A 69 -3.21 0.13 -3.85
C LEU A 69 -3.92 -0.82 -4.80
N VAL A 70 -3.27 -1.12 -5.91
CA VAL A 70 -3.71 -2.12 -6.88
C VAL A 70 -2.93 -3.39 -6.64
N VAL A 71 -3.63 -4.47 -6.34
CA VAL A 71 -3.03 -5.76 -6.01
C VAL A 71 -3.22 -6.70 -7.18
N ILE A 72 -2.14 -7.26 -7.68
CA ILE A 72 -2.12 -8.18 -8.82
C ILE A 72 -1.46 -9.48 -8.38
N GLY A 73 -2.15 -10.59 -8.61
CA GLY A 73 -1.63 -11.91 -8.29
C GLY A 73 -2.29 -12.98 -9.13
N GLN A 74 -2.01 -14.23 -8.81
CA GLN A 74 -2.64 -15.36 -9.48
C GLN A 74 -4.09 -15.50 -9.01
N ALA A 75 -4.86 -16.30 -9.77
CA ALA A 75 -6.23 -16.60 -9.35
C ALA A 75 -6.23 -17.30 -7.99
N GLY A 76 -7.23 -17.00 -7.19
CA GLY A 76 -7.36 -17.60 -5.87
C GLY A 76 -6.80 -16.78 -4.73
N LEU A 77 -6.36 -15.53 -4.99
CA LEU A 77 -5.97 -14.64 -3.89
C LEU A 77 -7.15 -14.43 -2.92
N ASP A 78 -6.84 -14.47 -1.64
CA ASP A 78 -7.84 -14.18 -0.60
C ASP A 78 -7.96 -12.66 -0.44
N HIS A 79 -8.85 -12.06 -1.20
CA HIS A 79 -9.03 -10.60 -1.22
C HIS A 79 -9.36 -10.05 0.17
N ALA A 80 -10.25 -10.73 0.89
CA ALA A 80 -10.68 -10.27 2.21
C ALA A 80 -9.53 -10.28 3.22
N ALA A 81 -8.72 -11.34 3.20
CA ALA A 81 -7.59 -11.45 4.12
C ALA A 81 -6.49 -10.43 3.78
N ILE A 82 -6.22 -10.21 2.50
CA ILE A 82 -5.22 -9.23 2.06
C ILE A 82 -5.67 -7.82 2.43
N GLU A 83 -6.92 -7.49 2.16
CA GLU A 83 -7.47 -6.18 2.51
C GLU A 83 -7.42 -5.95 4.02
N ALA A 84 -7.81 -6.94 4.81
CA ALA A 84 -7.78 -6.84 6.27
C ALA A 84 -6.35 -6.65 6.78
N ALA A 85 -5.38 -7.35 6.21
CA ALA A 85 -3.97 -7.21 6.58
C ALA A 85 -3.45 -5.81 6.27
N LEU A 86 -3.77 -5.27 5.10
CA LEU A 86 -3.36 -3.93 4.71
C LEU A 86 -4.01 -2.86 5.59
N ARG A 87 -5.28 -3.01 5.93
CA ARG A 87 -5.98 -2.09 6.84
C ARG A 87 -5.36 -2.13 8.23
N SER A 88 -5.00 -3.31 8.71
CA SER A 88 -4.34 -3.47 10.01
C SER A 88 -2.99 -2.75 10.03
N CYS A 89 -2.22 -2.84 8.95
CA CYS A 89 -0.95 -2.12 8.82
C CYS A 89 -1.15 -0.61 8.91
N ALA A 90 -2.15 -0.08 8.20
CA ALA A 90 -2.45 1.34 8.23
C ALA A 90 -2.93 1.79 9.62
N ALA A 91 -3.74 0.97 10.29
CA ALA A 91 -4.31 1.30 11.59
C ALA A 91 -3.28 1.38 12.71
N VAL A 92 -2.19 0.61 12.62
CA VAL A 92 -1.17 0.57 13.67
C VAL A 92 0.02 1.50 13.38
N GLN A 93 -0.03 2.19 12.25
CA GLN A 93 1.00 3.20 11.90
C GLN A 93 0.76 4.54 12.64
#